data_9fb26106364f961809b13328660011f8
#
_entry.id   9fb26106364f961809b13328660011f8
#
_cell.length_a   1.000
_cell.length_b   1.000
_cell.length_c   1.000
_cell.angle_alpha   90.00
_cell.angle_beta   90.00
_cell.angle_gamma   90.00
#
_symmetry.space_group_name_H-M   'P 1'
#
loop_
_entity.id
_entity.type
_entity.pdbx_description
1 polymer ?
#
loop_
_entity_poly.entity_id
_entity_poly.type
_entity_poly.pdbx_seq_one_letter_code
_entity_poly.pdbx_strand_id
1 'polypeptide(L)'
;MNIAFIDGENTKGRIKEVFSKYNIELPEWSLYDFKGLFDEAFSMESVSQRKFYRAIPKPHPDLIQESIALLTSYRNLGGHLNRQGFEIIKAGTLRADYRNHADKKPKYREKGVDVSLAVDMVTMACDNKVEKIFLVASDSDYQPAVKEIRRRHKKITYVGFEVNPNLGLIAKTDNRIIISDANVLKFGKMVKK
;
A
#
# COMPACT_ATOMS: atom_id res chain seq x y z
N MET A 1 7.69 -9.52 17.10
CA MET A 1 8.17 -8.61 16.02
C MET A 1 7.18 -7.50 15.76
N ASN A 2 7.63 -6.34 15.29
CA ASN A 2 6.78 -5.23 14.87
C ASN A 2 6.80 -5.14 13.35
N ILE A 3 5.65 -5.31 12.70
CA ILE A 3 5.59 -5.46 11.24
C ILE A 3 4.63 -4.43 10.63
N ALA A 4 5.06 -3.79 9.55
CA ALA A 4 4.22 -2.94 8.73
C ALA A 4 3.61 -3.75 7.58
N PHE A 5 2.29 -3.75 7.50
CA PHE A 5 1.49 -4.32 6.44
C PHE A 5 0.99 -3.18 5.57
N ILE A 6 1.46 -3.12 4.34
CA ILE A 6 1.27 -1.98 3.45
C ILE A 6 0.41 -2.41 2.27
N ASP A 7 -0.79 -1.85 2.18
CA ASP A 7 -1.62 -1.96 0.99
C ASP A 7 -1.03 -1.08 -0.11
N GLY A 8 -0.46 -1.71 -1.14
CA GLY A 8 0.30 -1.01 -2.16
C GLY A 8 -0.56 -0.11 -3.06
N GLU A 9 -1.78 -0.53 -3.42
CA GLU A 9 -2.64 0.29 -4.26
C GLU A 9 -3.26 1.44 -3.48
N ASN A 10 -3.70 1.19 -2.24
CA ASN A 10 -4.15 2.24 -1.34
C ASN A 10 -3.05 3.30 -1.11
N THR A 11 -1.83 2.86 -0.80
CA THR A 11 -0.67 3.75 -0.61
C THR A 11 -0.40 4.59 -1.85
N LYS A 12 -0.31 3.97 -3.03
CA LYS A 12 -0.11 4.71 -4.30
C LYS A 12 -1.26 5.66 -4.61
N GLY A 13 -2.49 5.25 -4.31
CA GLY A 13 -3.68 6.08 -4.47
C GLY A 13 -3.57 7.37 -3.66
N ARG A 14 -3.20 7.28 -2.38
CA ARG A 14 -3.04 8.46 -1.51
C ARG A 14 -1.86 9.35 -1.93
N ILE A 15 -0.73 8.76 -2.30
CA ILE A 15 0.40 9.54 -2.84
C ILE A 15 -0.04 10.30 -4.10
N LYS A 16 -0.75 9.63 -5.03
CA LYS A 16 -1.27 10.28 -6.24
C LYS A 16 -2.25 11.43 -5.93
N GLU A 17 -3.13 11.26 -4.94
CA GLU A 17 -4.04 12.32 -4.49
C GLU A 17 -3.28 13.55 -4.00
N VAL A 18 -2.20 13.37 -3.23
CA VAL A 18 -1.36 14.49 -2.76
C VAL A 18 -0.73 15.21 -3.95
N PHE A 19 -0.08 14.50 -4.87
CA PHE A 19 0.52 15.13 -6.05
C PHE A 19 -0.51 15.91 -6.88
N SER A 20 -1.71 15.32 -7.07
CA SER A 20 -2.82 15.97 -7.76
C SER A 20 -3.32 17.24 -7.04
N LYS A 21 -3.45 17.18 -5.71
CA LYS A 21 -3.88 18.32 -4.88
C LYS A 21 -2.98 19.55 -5.05
N TYR A 22 -1.68 19.34 -5.24
CA TYR A 22 -0.71 20.42 -5.40
C TYR A 22 -0.34 20.71 -6.86
N ASN A 23 -1.01 20.07 -7.84
CA ASN A 23 -0.72 20.19 -9.28
C ASN A 23 0.76 19.89 -9.61
N ILE A 24 1.35 18.92 -8.93
CA ILE A 24 2.73 18.46 -9.15
C ILE A 24 2.68 17.15 -9.93
N GLU A 25 3.56 17.01 -10.91
CA GLU A 25 3.68 15.77 -11.68
C GLU A 25 4.14 14.62 -10.78
N LEU A 26 3.42 13.50 -10.84
CA LEU A 26 3.76 12.29 -10.10
C LEU A 26 4.98 11.63 -10.75
N PRO A 27 6.06 11.34 -10.02
CA PRO A 27 7.19 10.61 -10.57
C PRO A 27 6.79 9.16 -10.89
N GLU A 28 7.55 8.52 -11.76
CA GLU A 28 7.41 7.07 -11.94
C GLU A 28 7.60 6.36 -10.58
N TRP A 29 6.78 5.35 -10.34
CA TRP A 29 6.83 4.59 -9.08
C TRP A 29 8.19 3.94 -8.79
N SER A 30 8.96 3.65 -9.84
CA SER A 30 10.33 3.14 -9.74
C SER A 30 11.37 4.20 -9.33
N LEU A 31 10.96 5.47 -9.21
CA LEU A 31 11.79 6.59 -8.78
C LEU A 31 11.35 7.18 -7.42
N TYR A 32 10.18 6.78 -6.92
CA TYR A 32 9.66 7.28 -5.64
C TYR A 32 10.40 6.65 -4.46
N ASP A 33 10.86 7.46 -3.52
CA ASP A 33 11.57 6.97 -2.32
C ASP A 33 10.56 6.53 -1.23
N PHE A 34 10.01 5.32 -1.41
CA PHE A 34 9.14 4.70 -0.39
C PHE A 34 9.88 4.45 0.92
N LYS A 35 11.18 4.10 0.85
CA LYS A 35 11.98 3.85 2.05
C LYS A 35 12.07 5.11 2.90
N GLY A 36 12.49 6.22 2.31
CA GLY A 36 12.58 7.50 3.01
C GLY A 36 11.25 7.94 3.61
N LEU A 37 10.13 7.79 2.87
CA LEU A 37 8.79 8.11 3.36
C LEU A 37 8.44 7.31 4.62
N PHE A 38 8.66 6.01 4.59
CA PHE A 38 8.31 5.14 5.72
C PHE A 38 9.34 5.18 6.84
N ASP A 39 10.61 5.47 6.57
CA ASP A 39 11.61 5.71 7.62
C ASP A 39 11.24 6.95 8.43
N GLU A 40 10.79 8.01 7.77
CA GLU A 40 10.33 9.22 8.47
C GLU A 40 9.02 8.99 9.22
N ALA A 41 8.05 8.29 8.61
CA ALA A 41 6.79 7.96 9.26
C ALA A 41 6.99 7.08 10.51
N PHE A 42 7.95 6.17 10.49
CA PHE A 42 8.26 5.27 11.60
C PHE A 42 9.44 5.73 12.46
N SER A 43 9.87 6.99 12.37
CA SER A 43 11.06 7.50 13.06
C SER A 43 11.05 7.28 14.58
N MET A 44 9.87 7.25 15.19
CA MET A 44 9.67 7.00 16.63
C MET A 44 9.28 5.54 16.94
N GLU A 45 9.35 4.65 15.97
CA GLU A 45 8.87 3.27 16.08
C GLU A 45 9.93 2.28 15.61
N SER A 46 9.99 1.13 16.27
CA SER A 46 10.85 0.03 15.84
C SER A 46 10.07 -0.91 14.92
N VAL A 47 10.24 -0.77 13.62
CA VAL A 47 9.62 -1.65 12.60
C VAL A 47 10.66 -2.64 12.08
N SER A 48 10.44 -3.93 12.36
CA SER A 48 11.38 -5.00 11.99
C SER A 48 11.24 -5.42 10.52
N GLN A 49 10.05 -5.30 9.95
CA GLN A 49 9.73 -5.81 8.61
C GLN A 49 8.65 -4.96 7.95
N ARG A 50 8.76 -4.73 6.64
CA ARG A 50 7.79 -3.99 5.82
C ARG A 50 7.30 -4.88 4.70
N LYS A 51 6.05 -5.35 4.79
CA LYS A 51 5.39 -6.19 3.80
C LYS A 51 4.55 -5.33 2.88
N PHE A 52 4.90 -5.29 1.61
CA PHE A 52 4.22 -4.50 0.59
C PHE A 52 3.36 -5.40 -0.30
N TYR A 53 2.04 -5.34 -0.12
CA TYR A 53 1.07 -6.17 -0.82
C TYR A 53 0.73 -5.58 -2.18
N ARG A 54 0.74 -6.42 -3.22
CA ARG A 54 0.49 -6.02 -4.61
C ARG A 54 -0.25 -7.10 -5.38
N ALA A 55 -1.25 -6.66 -6.17
CA ALA A 55 -1.93 -7.55 -7.11
C ALA A 55 -1.00 -7.98 -8.25
N ILE A 56 -1.12 -9.24 -8.68
CA ILE A 56 -0.37 -9.78 -9.82
C ILE A 56 -1.11 -9.37 -11.10
N PRO A 57 -0.46 -8.65 -12.05
CA PRO A 57 -1.07 -8.34 -13.33
C PRO A 57 -1.37 -9.62 -14.12
N LYS A 58 -2.61 -9.71 -14.65
CA LYS A 58 -2.97 -10.75 -15.61
C LYS A 58 -2.95 -10.17 -17.02
N PRO A 59 -2.11 -10.70 -17.92
CA PRO A 59 -2.13 -10.33 -19.33
C PRO A 59 -3.51 -10.57 -19.94
N HIS A 60 -3.91 -9.70 -20.88
CA HIS A 60 -5.14 -9.87 -21.64
C HIS A 60 -4.78 -10.17 -23.09
N PRO A 61 -5.35 -11.21 -23.73
CA PRO A 61 -5.00 -11.61 -25.10
C PRO A 61 -5.16 -10.49 -26.13
N ASP A 62 -6.23 -9.69 -25.99
CA ASP A 62 -6.55 -8.61 -26.93
C ASP A 62 -5.82 -7.30 -26.64
N LEU A 63 -5.00 -7.24 -25.58
CA LEU A 63 -4.29 -6.04 -25.10
C LEU A 63 -2.81 -6.36 -24.85
N ILE A 64 -2.14 -6.90 -25.86
CA ILE A 64 -0.77 -7.41 -25.70
C ILE A 64 0.20 -6.30 -25.31
N GLN A 65 0.16 -5.15 -25.99
CA GLN A 65 1.08 -4.03 -25.74
C GLN A 65 0.87 -3.42 -24.35
N GLU A 66 -0.39 -3.19 -23.96
CA GLU A 66 -0.76 -2.69 -22.63
C GLU A 66 -0.37 -3.69 -21.54
N SER A 67 -0.53 -4.98 -21.80
CA SER A 67 -0.13 -6.05 -20.88
C SER A 67 1.39 -6.09 -20.68
N ILE A 68 2.17 -5.92 -21.75
CA ILE A 68 3.64 -5.84 -21.68
C ILE A 68 4.07 -4.61 -20.86
N ALA A 69 3.50 -3.44 -21.15
CA ALA A 69 3.79 -2.20 -20.42
C ALA A 69 3.46 -2.35 -18.92
N LEU A 70 2.28 -2.92 -18.61
CA LEU A 70 1.85 -3.17 -17.24
C LEU A 70 2.79 -4.13 -16.50
N LEU A 71 3.18 -5.24 -17.13
CA LEU A 71 4.11 -6.20 -16.56
C LEU A 71 5.49 -5.60 -16.34
N THR A 72 5.96 -4.77 -17.26
CA THR A 72 7.24 -4.06 -17.15
C THR A 72 7.22 -3.10 -15.96
N SER A 73 6.20 -2.26 -15.87
CA SER A 73 6.00 -1.34 -14.74
C SER A 73 5.90 -2.11 -13.40
N TYR A 74 5.17 -3.23 -13.40
CA TYR A 74 5.06 -4.10 -12.22
C TYR A 74 6.43 -4.64 -11.77
N ARG A 75 7.26 -5.12 -12.70
CA ARG A 75 8.60 -5.63 -12.41
C ARG A 75 9.54 -4.53 -11.93
N ASN A 76 9.54 -3.37 -12.60
CA ASN A 76 10.39 -2.22 -12.25
C ASN A 76 10.11 -1.75 -10.82
N LEU A 77 8.83 -1.53 -10.49
CA LEU A 77 8.44 -1.15 -9.12
C LEU A 77 8.80 -2.26 -8.12
N GLY A 78 8.61 -3.54 -8.48
CA GLY A 78 8.98 -4.65 -7.60
C GLY A 78 10.48 -4.66 -7.29
N GLY A 79 11.33 -4.54 -8.31
CA GLY A 79 12.78 -4.45 -8.12
C GLY A 79 13.20 -3.23 -7.30
N HIS A 80 12.52 -2.09 -7.49
CA HIS A 80 12.77 -0.87 -6.73
C HIS A 80 12.42 -1.04 -5.24
N LEU A 81 11.25 -1.55 -4.94
CA LEU A 81 10.81 -1.80 -3.55
C LEU A 81 11.73 -2.81 -2.83
N ASN A 82 12.15 -3.88 -3.52
CA ASN A 82 13.10 -4.84 -2.95
C ASN A 82 14.44 -4.18 -2.59
N ARG A 83 14.99 -3.33 -3.48
CA ARG A 83 16.22 -2.56 -3.18
C ARG A 83 16.04 -1.59 -2.01
N GLN A 84 14.83 -1.13 -1.76
CA GLN A 84 14.46 -0.28 -0.63
C GLN A 84 14.13 -1.07 0.66
N GLY A 85 14.31 -2.39 0.66
CA GLY A 85 14.15 -3.23 1.84
C GLY A 85 12.71 -3.65 2.15
N PHE A 86 11.78 -3.55 1.19
CA PHE A 86 10.43 -4.08 1.35
C PHE A 86 10.36 -5.55 0.94
N GLU A 87 9.67 -6.35 1.74
CA GLU A 87 9.22 -7.68 1.35
C GLU A 87 7.97 -7.54 0.48
N ILE A 88 8.02 -8.02 -0.76
CA ILE A 88 6.88 -7.94 -1.67
C ILE A 88 6.01 -9.17 -1.52
N ILE A 89 4.77 -8.95 -1.11
CA ILE A 89 3.75 -10.00 -1.04
C ILE A 89 2.89 -9.90 -2.31
N LYS A 90 2.97 -10.94 -3.13
CA LYS A 90 2.15 -11.09 -4.33
C LYS A 90 0.79 -11.63 -3.92
N ALA A 91 -0.21 -10.77 -3.85
CA ALA A 91 -1.54 -11.07 -3.35
C ALA A 91 -2.62 -10.64 -4.36
N GLY A 92 -3.62 -11.48 -4.56
CA GLY A 92 -4.71 -11.16 -5.47
C GLY A 92 -4.31 -11.02 -6.95
N THR A 93 -5.15 -10.42 -7.74
CA THR A 93 -4.95 -10.26 -9.19
C THR A 93 -5.43 -8.89 -9.67
N LEU A 94 -4.69 -8.32 -10.64
CA LEU A 94 -5.08 -7.14 -11.37
C LEU A 94 -5.63 -7.57 -12.73
N ARG A 95 -6.94 -7.35 -12.96
CA ARG A 95 -7.65 -7.79 -14.17
C ARG A 95 -8.18 -6.60 -14.95
N ALA A 96 -8.16 -6.71 -16.30
CA ALA A 96 -8.87 -5.80 -17.16
C ALA A 96 -10.39 -5.93 -16.94
N ASP A 97 -11.08 -4.82 -16.73
CA ASP A 97 -12.53 -4.74 -16.62
C ASP A 97 -13.07 -3.83 -17.73
N TYR A 98 -13.89 -4.38 -18.61
CA TYR A 98 -14.49 -3.69 -19.75
C TYR A 98 -15.91 -3.17 -19.46
N ARG A 99 -16.46 -3.48 -18.28
CA ARG A 99 -17.82 -3.08 -17.94
C ARG A 99 -17.86 -1.57 -17.69
N ASN A 100 -18.79 -0.91 -18.34
CA ASN A 100 -19.11 0.52 -18.15
C ASN A 100 -18.10 1.53 -18.70
N HIS A 101 -17.41 1.23 -19.81
CA HIS A 101 -16.52 2.20 -20.45
C HIS A 101 -17.00 2.55 -21.87
N ALA A 102 -17.48 3.81 -22.03
CA ALA A 102 -17.86 4.37 -23.31
C ALA A 102 -16.72 4.36 -24.34
N ASP A 103 -15.49 4.44 -23.85
CA ASP A 103 -14.27 4.59 -24.67
C ASP A 103 -13.62 3.25 -25.04
N LYS A 104 -14.27 2.11 -24.74
CA LYS A 104 -13.75 0.74 -25.01
C LYS A 104 -12.35 0.45 -24.43
N LYS A 105 -11.78 1.34 -23.59
CA LYS A 105 -10.50 1.09 -22.92
C LYS A 105 -10.75 0.36 -21.60
N PRO A 106 -10.02 -0.73 -21.32
CA PRO A 106 -10.18 -1.44 -20.06
C PRO A 106 -9.65 -0.61 -18.89
N LYS A 107 -10.38 -0.59 -17.79
CA LYS A 107 -9.82 -0.20 -16.50
C LYS A 107 -9.32 -1.45 -15.79
N TYR A 108 -8.12 -1.36 -15.22
CA TYR A 108 -7.61 -2.45 -14.42
C TYR A 108 -8.19 -2.38 -13.00
N ARG A 109 -8.76 -3.49 -12.54
CA ARG A 109 -9.31 -3.63 -11.20
C ARG A 109 -8.55 -4.68 -10.43
N GLU A 110 -8.14 -4.29 -9.24
CA GLU A 110 -7.55 -5.19 -8.27
C GLU A 110 -8.63 -6.03 -7.57
N LYS A 111 -8.29 -7.28 -7.23
CA LYS A 111 -9.13 -8.16 -6.43
C LYS A 111 -8.30 -9.03 -5.48
N GLY A 112 -8.66 -9.00 -4.19
CA GLY A 112 -8.22 -9.94 -3.18
C GLY A 112 -6.89 -9.59 -2.50
N VAL A 113 -6.33 -8.40 -2.73
CA VAL A 113 -5.15 -7.94 -1.99
C VAL A 113 -5.52 -7.62 -0.55
N ASP A 114 -6.60 -6.89 -0.36
CA ASP A 114 -7.22 -6.52 0.91
C ASP A 114 -7.49 -7.76 1.79
N VAL A 115 -8.13 -8.77 1.20
CA VAL A 115 -8.43 -10.03 1.89
C VAL A 115 -7.14 -10.76 2.29
N SER A 116 -6.15 -10.86 1.37
CA SER A 116 -4.87 -11.52 1.67
C SER A 116 -4.11 -10.81 2.79
N LEU A 117 -4.04 -9.48 2.74
CA LEU A 117 -3.39 -8.68 3.77
C LEU A 117 -4.08 -8.85 5.13
N ALA A 118 -5.43 -8.80 5.16
CA ALA A 118 -6.20 -8.99 6.38
C ALA A 118 -5.99 -10.39 6.99
N VAL A 119 -6.00 -11.44 6.14
CA VAL A 119 -5.75 -12.82 6.58
C VAL A 119 -4.35 -12.96 7.15
N ASP A 120 -3.31 -12.44 6.49
CA ASP A 120 -1.94 -12.50 6.96
C ASP A 120 -1.76 -11.81 8.31
N MET A 121 -2.31 -10.59 8.48
CA MET A 121 -2.28 -9.88 9.77
C MET A 121 -2.91 -10.70 10.91
N VAL A 122 -4.10 -11.25 10.66
CA VAL A 122 -4.82 -12.04 11.66
C VAL A 122 -4.08 -13.34 11.96
N THR A 123 -3.60 -14.05 10.95
CA THR A 123 -2.83 -15.29 11.11
C THR A 123 -1.58 -15.06 11.94
N MET A 124 -0.79 -14.02 11.62
CA MET A 124 0.42 -13.71 12.38
C MET A 124 0.13 -13.31 13.84
N ALA A 125 -1.01 -12.66 14.08
CA ALA A 125 -1.46 -12.37 15.43
C ALA A 125 -1.89 -13.64 16.18
N CYS A 126 -2.59 -14.56 15.50
CA CYS A 126 -3.00 -15.87 16.05
C CYS A 126 -1.79 -16.75 16.43
N ASP A 127 -0.81 -16.78 15.52
CA ASP A 127 0.42 -17.57 15.70
C ASP A 127 1.41 -16.94 16.68
N ASN A 128 1.06 -15.82 17.29
CA ASN A 128 1.91 -15.06 18.19
C ASN A 128 3.25 -14.60 17.58
N LYS A 129 3.28 -14.40 16.26
CA LYS A 129 4.47 -13.98 15.49
C LYS A 129 4.67 -12.46 15.48
N VAL A 130 3.65 -11.70 15.89
CA VAL A 130 3.71 -10.23 15.96
C VAL A 130 3.32 -9.75 17.35
N GLU A 131 3.92 -8.63 17.78
CA GLU A 131 3.54 -7.88 18.98
C GLU A 131 2.77 -6.62 18.59
N LYS A 132 3.27 -5.92 17.57
CA LYS A 132 2.67 -4.69 17.05
C LYS A 132 2.56 -4.74 15.53
N ILE A 133 1.41 -4.37 15.03
CA ILE A 133 1.10 -4.25 13.61
C ILE A 133 0.96 -2.78 13.25
N PHE A 134 1.58 -2.36 12.14
CA PHE A 134 1.33 -1.08 11.51
C PHE A 134 0.54 -1.35 10.23
N LEU A 135 -0.73 -0.94 10.20
CA LEU A 135 -1.60 -1.09 9.04
C LEU A 135 -1.55 0.20 8.21
N VAL A 136 -0.91 0.12 7.05
CA VAL A 136 -0.87 1.21 6.06
C VAL A 136 -1.94 0.95 5.01
N ALA A 137 -3.11 1.53 5.23
CA ALA A 137 -4.27 1.37 4.34
C ALA A 137 -5.24 2.53 4.51
N SER A 138 -6.16 2.70 3.56
CA SER A 138 -7.23 3.70 3.64
C SER A 138 -8.63 3.09 3.52
N ASP A 139 -8.72 1.75 3.45
CA ASP A 139 -9.97 1.03 3.30
C ASP A 139 -10.56 0.65 4.67
N SER A 140 -11.85 0.92 4.86
CA SER A 140 -12.61 0.54 6.05
C SER A 140 -12.84 -0.97 6.17
N ASP A 141 -12.69 -1.73 5.09
CA ASP A 141 -12.91 -3.17 5.07
C ASP A 141 -11.90 -3.94 5.94
N TYR A 142 -10.80 -3.29 6.36
CA TYR A 142 -9.87 -3.83 7.34
C TYR A 142 -10.38 -3.82 8.79
N GLN A 143 -11.50 -3.12 9.11
CA GLN A 143 -11.99 -3.01 10.48
C GLN A 143 -12.28 -4.35 11.17
N PRO A 144 -12.82 -5.38 10.50
CA PRO A 144 -13.00 -6.70 11.13
C PRO A 144 -11.67 -7.34 11.55
N ALA A 145 -10.64 -7.24 10.71
CA ALA A 145 -9.29 -7.74 11.02
C ALA A 145 -8.67 -7.00 12.21
N VAL A 146 -8.80 -5.66 12.25
CA VAL A 146 -8.36 -4.83 13.37
C VAL A 146 -9.01 -5.28 14.68
N LYS A 147 -10.33 -5.50 14.68
CA LYS A 147 -11.07 -5.99 15.85
C LYS A 147 -10.53 -7.34 16.33
N GLU A 148 -10.28 -8.27 15.43
CA GLU A 148 -9.78 -9.61 15.76
C GLU A 148 -8.36 -9.57 16.32
N ILE A 149 -7.47 -8.74 15.76
CA ILE A 149 -6.10 -8.54 16.22
C ILE A 149 -6.09 -8.00 17.66
N ARG A 150 -6.92 -7.01 17.97
CA ARG A 150 -7.07 -6.45 19.31
C ARG A 150 -7.66 -7.44 20.31
N ARG A 151 -8.62 -8.28 19.88
CA ARG A 151 -9.17 -9.38 20.70
C ARG A 151 -8.09 -10.37 21.14
N ARG A 152 -7.01 -10.48 20.35
CA ARG A 152 -5.81 -11.31 20.66
C ARG A 152 -4.75 -10.56 21.45
N HIS A 153 -5.09 -9.40 22.02
CA HIS A 153 -4.21 -8.56 22.83
C HIS A 153 -2.94 -8.10 22.07
N LYS A 154 -3.00 -8.04 20.73
CA LYS A 154 -1.92 -7.46 19.91
C LYS A 154 -2.18 -5.98 19.69
N LYS A 155 -1.10 -5.20 19.63
CA LYS A 155 -1.18 -3.77 19.35
C LYS A 155 -1.27 -3.51 17.85
N ILE A 156 -2.13 -2.56 17.47
CA ILE A 156 -2.25 -2.14 16.08
C ILE A 156 -2.28 -0.63 15.97
N THR A 157 -1.41 -0.11 15.09
CA THR A 157 -1.32 1.32 14.75
C THR A 157 -1.81 1.52 13.33
N TYR A 158 -2.77 2.39 13.16
CA TYR A 158 -3.17 2.87 11.83
C TYR A 158 -2.11 3.82 11.28
N VAL A 159 -1.73 3.63 10.01
CA VAL A 159 -0.85 4.55 9.28
C VAL A 159 -1.60 5.06 8.07
N GLY A 160 -1.97 6.32 8.11
CA GLY A 160 -2.72 6.98 7.06
C GLY A 160 -2.00 8.19 6.50
N PHE A 161 -2.65 8.85 5.56
CA PHE A 161 -2.16 10.07 4.92
C PHE A 161 -3.03 11.25 5.33
N GLU A 162 -2.43 12.45 5.41
CA GLU A 162 -3.15 13.69 5.76
C GLU A 162 -4.27 13.95 4.76
N VAL A 163 -4.02 13.69 3.48
CA VAL A 163 -5.07 13.67 2.47
C VAL A 163 -6.02 12.51 2.75
N ASN A 164 -7.24 12.81 3.17
CA ASN A 164 -8.34 11.87 3.34
C ASN A 164 -8.03 10.66 4.27
N PRO A 165 -7.73 10.88 5.57
CA PRO A 165 -7.47 9.79 6.52
C PRO A 165 -8.75 9.00 6.83
N ASN A 166 -8.61 7.70 7.09
CA ASN A 166 -9.75 6.85 7.44
C ASN A 166 -10.10 6.97 8.93
N LEU A 167 -11.12 7.76 9.24
CA LEU A 167 -11.57 7.99 10.63
C LEU A 167 -12.08 6.72 11.32
N GLY A 168 -12.65 5.79 10.56
CA GLY A 168 -13.12 4.51 11.10
C GLY A 168 -11.97 3.61 11.56
N LEU A 169 -10.85 3.58 10.85
CA LEU A 169 -9.65 2.87 11.28
C LEU A 169 -8.97 3.58 12.44
N ILE A 170 -8.89 4.92 12.42
CA ILE A 170 -8.36 5.72 13.53
C ILE A 170 -9.10 5.39 14.84
N ALA A 171 -10.41 5.33 14.81
CA ALA A 171 -11.23 5.08 16.00
C ALA A 171 -11.08 3.65 16.55
N LYS A 172 -10.66 2.69 15.74
CA LYS A 172 -10.60 1.27 16.10
C LYS A 172 -9.20 0.74 16.39
N THR A 173 -8.16 1.49 16.07
CA THR A 173 -6.76 1.13 16.34
C THR A 173 -6.29 1.70 17.68
N ASP A 174 -5.19 1.18 18.23
CA ASP A 174 -4.63 1.65 19.49
C ASP A 174 -3.91 2.99 19.35
N ASN A 175 -3.26 3.21 18.20
CA ASN A 175 -2.51 4.42 17.86
C ASN A 175 -2.70 4.78 16.39
N ARG A 176 -2.24 5.97 16.03
CA ARG A 176 -2.23 6.44 14.64
C ARG A 176 -0.91 7.15 14.31
N ILE A 177 -0.48 7.01 13.06
CA ILE A 177 0.56 7.80 12.41
C ILE A 177 -0.07 8.42 11.17
N ILE A 178 0.06 9.73 10.99
CA ILE A 178 -0.45 10.44 9.82
C ILE A 178 0.73 11.00 9.04
N ILE A 179 0.92 10.50 7.84
CA ILE A 179 1.94 10.97 6.90
C ILE A 179 1.46 12.28 6.29
N SER A 180 2.22 13.35 6.47
CA SER A 180 1.87 14.67 5.96
C SER A 180 2.03 14.76 4.43
N ASP A 181 1.25 15.63 3.81
CA ASP A 181 1.39 15.94 2.38
C ASP A 181 2.80 16.43 2.05
N ALA A 182 3.42 17.20 2.94
CA ALA A 182 4.79 17.68 2.79
C ALA A 182 5.81 16.53 2.69
N ASN A 183 5.66 15.49 3.53
CA ASN A 183 6.51 14.31 3.48
C ASN A 183 6.30 13.52 2.18
N VAL A 184 5.05 13.35 1.74
CA VAL A 184 4.75 12.69 0.47
C VAL A 184 5.46 13.39 -0.69
N LEU A 185 5.39 14.72 -0.77
CA LEU A 185 6.04 15.51 -1.82
C LEU A 185 7.57 15.50 -1.70
N LYS A 186 8.12 15.53 -0.48
CA LYS A 186 9.57 15.48 -0.21
C LYS A 186 10.21 14.24 -0.86
N PHE A 187 9.62 13.07 -0.69
CA PHE A 187 10.15 11.80 -1.16
C PHE A 187 9.80 11.45 -2.60
N GLY A 188 8.96 12.26 -3.24
CA GLY A 188 8.71 12.21 -4.68
C GLY A 188 9.58 13.13 -5.52
N LYS A 189 10.37 14.01 -4.90
CA LYS A 189 11.32 14.85 -5.64
C LYS A 189 12.44 13.98 -6.16
N MET A 190 12.57 13.89 -7.49
CA MET A 190 13.75 13.30 -8.10
C MET A 190 14.98 14.06 -7.60
N VAL A 191 15.91 13.34 -6.98
CA VAL A 191 17.26 13.87 -6.76
C VAL A 191 17.82 14.09 -8.15
N LYS A 192 17.83 15.33 -8.64
CA LYS A 192 18.63 15.69 -9.81
C LYS A 192 20.07 15.34 -9.46
N LYS A 193 20.60 14.28 -10.08
CA LYS A 193 22.02 13.98 -10.06
C LYS A 193 22.76 15.05 -10.83
#